data_cc8ec7050ed29477bb3a749ee81fbc5e
#
_entry.id   cc8ec7050ed29477bb3a749ee81fbc5e
#
_cell.length_a   1.000
_cell.length_b   1.000
_cell.length_c   1.000
_cell.angle_alpha   90.00
_cell.angle_beta   90.00
_cell.angle_gamma   90.00
#
_symmetry.space_group_name_H-M   'P 1'
#
loop_
_entity.id
_entity.type
_entity.pdbx_description
1 polymer ?
#
loop_
_entity_poly.entity_id
_entity_poly.type
_entity_poly.pdbx_seq_one_letter_code
_entity_poly.pdbx_strand_id
1 'polypeptide(L)'
;GSEMCIRDSLNEAEVTKVIESFKGTYDQIPPMYSALKVNGKKLYELAREGKTVERKSRKVTIYQIHIKEIQLPRVRMEVTCSKGTYIRTLCHDIGNLLGTGGCMEELTRTKVGRFELKDSLKLEELRDLAQNGRLEDALIPLDQMFSELQSVVPAEKYIPKAYNGNDFFRNQLSETGKFCSGEKVRVYDAKGHFIGIYRYMDCLLYTSPSPRDKRQS
;
A
#
# COMPACT_ATOMS: atom_id res chain seq x y z
N GLY A 1 -11.62 43.84 6.57
CA GLY A 1 -10.34 44.34 6.13
C GLY A 1 -9.14 43.55 6.62
N SER A 2 -9.31 42.43 7.35
CA SER A 2 -8.19 41.71 7.95
C SER A 2 -7.81 40.42 7.23
N GLU A 3 -8.60 39.89 6.33
CA GLU A 3 -8.31 38.64 5.64
C GLU A 3 -7.28 38.78 4.52
N MET A 4 -7.11 39.97 3.94
CA MET A 4 -6.16 40.23 2.87
C MET A 4 -4.69 40.31 3.34
N CYS A 5 -4.48 40.72 4.62
CA CYS A 5 -3.14 40.88 5.18
C CYS A 5 -2.43 39.56 5.54
N ILE A 6 -3.17 38.49 5.81
CA ILE A 6 -2.57 37.20 6.22
C ILE A 6 -1.98 36.43 5.01
N ARG A 7 -2.59 36.56 3.82
CA ARG A 7 -2.10 35.92 2.60
C ARG A 7 -0.80 36.52 2.07
N ASP A 8 -0.59 37.82 2.30
CA ASP A 8 0.58 38.55 1.81
C ASP A 8 1.83 38.36 2.69
N SER A 9 1.71 37.70 3.85
CA SER A 9 2.79 37.52 4.80
C SER A 9 3.51 36.15 4.72
N LEU A 10 2.96 35.17 3.99
CA LEU A 10 3.61 33.86 3.86
C LEU A 10 4.82 33.96 2.92
N ASN A 11 5.96 33.49 3.43
CA ASN A 11 7.16 33.31 2.63
C ASN A 11 7.48 31.81 2.41
N GLU A 12 8.26 31.53 1.38
CA GLU A 12 8.62 30.15 1.00
C GLU A 12 9.36 29.41 2.12
N ALA A 13 10.18 30.09 2.89
CA ALA A 13 10.94 29.48 3.98
C ALA A 13 10.03 28.99 5.12
N GLU A 14 9.02 29.77 5.46
CA GLU A 14 8.02 29.42 6.46
C GLU A 14 7.16 28.23 5.99
N VAL A 15 6.69 28.27 4.76
CA VAL A 15 5.94 27.17 4.12
C VAL A 15 6.77 25.89 4.10
N THR A 16 8.02 25.97 3.69
CA THR A 16 8.96 24.85 3.68
C THR A 16 9.13 24.26 5.07
N LYS A 17 9.37 25.10 6.08
CA LYS A 17 9.54 24.66 7.47
C LYS A 17 8.31 23.92 8.00
N VAL A 18 7.11 24.45 7.74
CA VAL A 18 5.87 23.81 8.17
C VAL A 18 5.64 22.48 7.45
N ILE A 19 5.84 22.41 6.15
CA ILE A 19 5.73 21.14 5.39
C ILE A 19 6.70 20.09 5.94
N GLU A 20 7.95 20.47 6.15
CA GLU A 20 9.00 19.58 6.68
C GLU A 20 8.67 19.06 8.10
N SER A 21 7.96 19.84 8.91
CA SER A 21 7.56 19.44 10.26
C SER A 21 6.59 18.25 10.30
N PHE A 22 5.94 17.92 9.17
CA PHE A 22 5.06 16.75 9.08
C PHE A 22 5.81 15.44 8.80
N LYS A 23 7.12 15.47 8.57
CA LYS A 23 7.92 14.24 8.48
C LYS A 23 7.90 13.50 9.81
N GLY A 24 7.73 12.19 9.76
CA GLY A 24 7.61 11.34 10.94
C GLY A 24 6.18 10.87 11.18
N THR A 25 5.89 10.49 12.41
CA THR A 25 4.59 9.94 12.79
C THR A 25 3.75 11.00 13.48
N TYR A 26 2.50 11.17 13.02
CA TYR A 26 1.54 12.06 13.65
C TYR A 26 0.13 11.47 13.66
N ASP A 27 -0.75 12.05 14.49
CA ASP A 27 -2.14 11.62 14.61
C ASP A 27 -3.01 12.39 13.61
N GLN A 28 -3.46 11.69 12.55
CA GLN A 28 -4.29 12.26 11.49
C GLN A 28 -5.77 11.92 11.71
N ILE A 29 -6.65 12.92 11.62
CA ILE A 29 -8.10 12.71 11.63
C ILE A 29 -8.55 12.42 10.19
N PRO A 30 -9.11 11.23 9.91
CA PRO A 30 -9.57 10.88 8.56
C PRO A 30 -10.66 11.84 8.07
N PRO A 31 -10.73 12.16 6.77
CA PRO A 31 -11.77 13.02 6.25
C PRO A 31 -13.14 12.32 6.25
N MET A 32 -14.24 13.10 6.33
CA MET A 32 -15.59 12.55 6.22
C MET A 32 -15.81 11.80 4.90
N TYR A 33 -15.26 12.31 3.80
CA TYR A 33 -15.30 11.63 2.50
C TYR A 33 -14.21 10.55 2.41
N SER A 34 -14.39 9.48 3.21
CA SER A 34 -13.54 8.29 3.20
C SER A 34 -14.35 7.01 3.26
N ALA A 35 -13.75 5.89 2.87
CA ALA A 35 -14.37 4.57 2.91
C ALA A 35 -14.31 3.89 4.30
N LEU A 36 -13.84 4.60 5.31
CA LEU A 36 -13.84 4.11 6.68
C LEU A 36 -15.26 3.90 7.19
N LYS A 37 -15.47 2.82 7.93
CA LYS A 37 -16.77 2.50 8.52
C LYS A 37 -16.83 2.98 9.97
N VAL A 38 -17.94 3.63 10.33
CA VAL A 38 -18.33 3.94 11.70
C VAL A 38 -19.74 3.40 11.89
N ASN A 39 -19.93 2.57 12.90
CA ASN A 39 -21.22 1.90 13.19
C ASN A 39 -21.82 1.17 11.94
N GLY A 40 -20.94 0.50 11.17
CA GLY A 40 -21.35 -0.28 9.99
C GLY A 40 -21.54 0.52 8.68
N LYS A 41 -21.73 1.85 8.75
CA LYS A 41 -21.84 2.74 7.58
C LYS A 41 -20.51 3.38 7.21
N LYS A 42 -20.29 3.59 5.93
CA LYS A 42 -19.08 4.29 5.45
C LYS A 42 -19.22 5.80 5.70
N LEU A 43 -18.10 6.45 6.07
CA LEU A 43 -18.11 7.89 6.38
C LEU A 43 -18.61 8.74 5.22
N TYR A 44 -18.28 8.39 3.97
CA TYR A 44 -18.76 9.15 2.82
C TYR A 44 -20.30 9.05 2.62
N GLU A 45 -20.93 7.96 3.05
CA GLU A 45 -22.40 7.80 3.02
C GLU A 45 -23.05 8.76 4.02
N LEU A 46 -22.50 8.81 5.23
CA LEU A 46 -22.95 9.76 6.27
C LEU A 46 -22.74 11.22 5.86
N ALA A 47 -21.61 11.51 5.20
CA ALA A 47 -21.32 12.83 4.68
C ALA A 47 -22.35 13.28 3.61
N ARG A 48 -22.78 12.36 2.72
CA ARG A 48 -23.84 12.62 1.72
C ARG A 48 -25.21 12.85 2.36
N GLU A 49 -25.47 12.23 3.51
CA GLU A 49 -26.67 12.47 4.32
C GLU A 49 -26.59 13.77 5.14
N GLY A 50 -25.53 14.59 4.98
CA GLY A 50 -25.29 15.80 5.73
C GLY A 50 -24.91 15.58 7.21
N LYS A 51 -24.59 14.35 7.59
CA LYS A 51 -24.24 13.99 8.95
C LYS A 51 -22.73 14.07 9.15
N THR A 52 -22.32 14.79 10.19
CA THR A 52 -20.93 14.77 10.67
C THR A 52 -20.85 13.88 11.90
N VAL A 53 -19.90 12.96 11.91
CA VAL A 53 -19.63 12.07 13.06
C VAL A 53 -18.24 12.32 13.59
N GLU A 54 -18.05 12.08 14.87
CA GLU A 54 -16.74 12.12 15.49
C GLU A 54 -15.86 11.01 14.89
N ARG A 55 -14.63 11.38 14.54
CA ARG A 55 -13.66 10.49 13.91
C ARG A 55 -12.44 10.38 14.82
N LYS A 56 -12.09 9.16 15.17
CA LYS A 56 -10.87 8.90 15.94
C LYS A 56 -9.66 9.18 15.06
N SER A 57 -8.68 9.88 15.61
CA SER A 57 -7.37 10.02 14.97
C SER A 57 -6.70 8.68 14.76
N ARG A 58 -5.82 8.60 13.76
CA ARG A 58 -5.02 7.42 13.46
C ARG A 58 -3.58 7.84 13.26
N LYS A 59 -2.68 7.07 13.83
CA LYS A 59 -1.25 7.25 13.59
C LYS A 59 -0.92 6.94 12.14
N VAL A 60 -0.35 7.91 11.46
CA VAL A 60 0.19 7.80 10.11
C VAL A 60 1.65 8.23 10.12
N THR A 61 2.44 7.71 9.21
CA THR A 61 3.85 8.06 9.09
C THR A 61 4.12 8.64 7.72
N ILE A 62 4.67 9.83 7.70
CA ILE A 62 5.22 10.46 6.51
C ILE A 62 6.71 10.15 6.49
N TYR A 63 7.11 9.26 5.58
CA TYR A 63 8.51 8.84 5.48
C TYR A 63 9.37 9.92 4.84
N GLN A 64 8.81 10.59 3.82
CA GLN A 64 9.55 11.56 3.03
C GLN A 64 8.60 12.57 2.40
N ILE A 65 9.03 13.82 2.34
CA ILE A 65 8.40 14.89 1.56
C ILE A 65 9.49 15.56 0.72
N HIS A 66 9.25 15.64 -0.57
CA HIS A 66 10.06 16.41 -1.51
C HIS A 66 9.23 17.54 -2.08
N ILE A 67 9.55 18.75 -1.71
CA ILE A 67 8.94 19.94 -2.29
C ILE A 67 9.57 20.11 -3.67
N LYS A 68 8.75 20.03 -4.72
CA LYS A 68 9.17 20.17 -6.11
C LYS A 68 9.16 21.64 -6.55
N GLU A 69 8.16 22.39 -6.09
CA GLU A 69 7.93 23.76 -6.50
C GLU A 69 7.08 24.48 -5.47
N ILE A 70 7.41 25.74 -5.21
CA ILE A 70 6.59 26.67 -4.43
C ILE A 70 6.31 27.88 -5.32
N GLN A 71 5.03 28.07 -5.68
CA GLN A 71 4.50 29.24 -6.37
C GLN A 71 3.25 29.68 -5.63
N LEU A 72 3.43 30.37 -4.53
CA LEU A 72 2.33 30.73 -3.64
C LEU A 72 1.15 31.34 -4.42
N PRO A 73 -0.10 30.90 -4.18
CA PRO A 73 -0.52 30.02 -3.08
C PRO A 73 -0.41 28.50 -3.37
N ARG A 74 0.24 28.07 -4.43
CA ARG A 74 0.39 26.67 -4.83
C ARG A 74 1.71 26.10 -4.39
N VAL A 75 1.68 24.84 -3.90
CA VAL A 75 2.87 24.05 -3.59
C VAL A 75 2.75 22.68 -4.23
N ARG A 76 3.75 22.29 -4.99
CA ARG A 76 3.87 20.94 -5.56
C ARG A 76 4.86 20.14 -4.73
N MET A 77 4.39 19.01 -4.20
CA MET A 77 5.24 18.14 -3.38
C MET A 77 5.00 16.67 -3.70
N GLU A 78 6.02 15.86 -3.49
CA GLU A 78 5.96 14.41 -3.55
C GLU A 78 6.04 13.86 -2.13
N VAL A 79 5.12 12.97 -1.77
CA VAL A 79 4.99 12.45 -0.41
C VAL A 79 5.07 10.93 -0.42
N THR A 80 6.00 10.38 0.36
CA THR A 80 6.06 8.95 0.66
C THR A 80 5.53 8.73 2.07
N CYS A 81 4.47 7.93 2.20
CA CYS A 81 3.76 7.77 3.46
C CYS A 81 3.26 6.35 3.70
N SER A 82 2.88 6.08 4.94
CA SER A 82 2.30 4.80 5.35
C SER A 82 0.93 4.56 4.73
N LYS A 83 0.53 3.28 4.69
CA LYS A 83 -0.84 2.88 4.31
C LYS A 83 -1.87 3.58 5.20
N GLY A 84 -2.93 4.09 4.59
CA GLY A 84 -4.04 4.75 5.29
C GLY A 84 -3.85 6.24 5.54
N THR A 85 -2.75 6.83 5.08
CA THR A 85 -2.54 8.28 5.09
C THR A 85 -3.44 8.96 4.06
N TYR A 86 -4.12 10.03 4.47
CA TYR A 86 -4.96 10.86 3.60
C TYR A 86 -4.19 12.13 3.22
N ILE A 87 -3.73 12.21 1.99
CA ILE A 87 -3.00 13.39 1.48
C ILE A 87 -3.87 14.64 1.51
N ARG A 88 -5.18 14.51 1.28
CA ARG A 88 -6.14 15.63 1.44
C ARG A 88 -6.10 16.22 2.85
N THR A 89 -6.06 15.36 3.87
CA THR A 89 -5.96 15.82 5.26
C THR A 89 -4.60 16.42 5.55
N LEU A 90 -3.51 15.83 5.02
CA LEU A 90 -2.17 16.42 5.16
C LEU A 90 -2.13 17.86 4.60
N CYS A 91 -2.69 18.10 3.40
CA CYS A 91 -2.75 19.45 2.84
C CYS A 91 -3.56 20.40 3.71
N HIS A 92 -4.69 19.93 4.26
CA HIS A 92 -5.51 20.70 5.18
C HIS A 92 -4.76 21.03 6.49
N ASP A 93 -4.08 20.06 7.08
CA ASP A 93 -3.34 20.22 8.33
C ASP A 93 -2.15 21.18 8.17
N ILE A 94 -1.43 21.10 7.03
CA ILE A 94 -0.36 22.05 6.66
C ILE A 94 -0.93 23.47 6.59
N GLY A 95 -2.05 23.66 5.87
CA GLY A 95 -2.68 24.96 5.73
C GLY A 95 -3.18 25.54 7.05
N ASN A 96 -3.71 24.69 7.93
CA ASN A 96 -4.14 25.11 9.27
C ASN A 96 -2.94 25.56 10.13
N LEU A 97 -1.83 24.84 10.06
CA LEU A 97 -0.62 25.23 10.81
C LEU A 97 -0.01 26.53 10.28
N LEU A 98 -0.17 26.82 8.99
CA LEU A 98 0.18 28.12 8.39
C LEU A 98 -0.83 29.24 8.69
N GLY A 99 -1.99 28.94 9.29
CA GLY A 99 -3.04 29.91 9.58
C GLY A 99 -3.84 30.39 8.36
N THR A 100 -3.61 29.82 7.18
CA THR A 100 -4.24 30.25 5.91
C THR A 100 -5.30 29.28 5.40
N GLY A 101 -5.42 28.11 6.04
CA GLY A 101 -6.14 26.99 5.46
C GLY A 101 -5.37 26.37 4.26
N GLY A 102 -5.78 25.17 3.86
CA GLY A 102 -5.17 24.47 2.74
C GLY A 102 -6.11 23.42 2.16
N CYS A 103 -6.01 23.23 0.85
CA CYS A 103 -6.74 22.17 0.15
C CYS A 103 -5.84 21.46 -0.87
N MET A 104 -6.18 20.23 -1.15
CA MET A 104 -5.55 19.45 -2.19
C MET A 104 -6.20 19.79 -3.53
N GLU A 105 -5.44 20.35 -4.47
CA GLU A 105 -5.90 20.67 -5.82
C GLU A 105 -5.87 19.42 -6.71
N GLU A 106 -4.72 18.76 -6.78
CA GLU A 106 -4.52 17.55 -7.58
C GLU A 106 -3.79 16.46 -6.77
N LEU A 107 -4.02 15.21 -7.14
CA LEU A 107 -3.29 14.07 -6.57
C LEU A 107 -3.03 13.02 -7.65
N THR A 108 -1.77 12.70 -7.85
CA THR A 108 -1.34 11.55 -8.64
C THR A 108 -0.65 10.54 -7.76
N ARG A 109 -1.14 9.31 -7.77
CA ARG A 109 -0.47 8.21 -7.07
C ARG A 109 0.57 7.59 -7.99
N THR A 110 1.83 7.80 -7.67
CA THR A 110 2.96 7.37 -8.50
C THR A 110 3.48 5.98 -8.13
N LYS A 111 3.25 5.54 -6.88
CA LYS A 111 3.74 4.23 -6.40
C LYS A 111 2.84 3.63 -5.32
N VAL A 112 2.68 2.32 -5.32
CA VAL A 112 2.05 1.53 -4.26
C VAL A 112 2.82 0.23 -4.07
N GLY A 113 3.55 0.11 -2.96
CA GLY A 113 4.45 -1.02 -2.75
C GLY A 113 5.51 -1.08 -3.85
N ARG A 114 5.54 -2.17 -4.61
CA ARG A 114 6.45 -2.35 -5.75
C ARG A 114 5.93 -1.78 -7.08
N PHE A 115 4.65 -1.48 -7.16
CA PHE A 115 4.02 -1.02 -8.41
C PHE A 115 4.23 0.46 -8.59
N GLU A 116 4.80 0.86 -9.73
CA GLU A 116 5.01 2.24 -10.13
C GLU A 116 4.08 2.62 -11.29
N LEU A 117 3.64 3.87 -11.31
CA LEU A 117 2.73 4.37 -12.35
C LEU A 117 3.33 4.23 -13.75
N LYS A 118 4.65 4.41 -13.87
CA LYS A 118 5.36 4.30 -15.16
C LYS A 118 5.27 2.89 -15.79
N ASP A 119 5.06 1.85 -14.95
CA ASP A 119 4.96 0.45 -15.36
C ASP A 119 3.49 0.01 -15.54
N SER A 120 2.55 0.94 -15.39
CA SER A 120 1.12 0.67 -15.53
C SER A 120 0.69 0.78 -16.99
N LEU A 121 -0.21 -0.10 -17.40
CA LEU A 121 -0.83 -0.08 -18.72
C LEU A 121 -2.14 0.71 -18.69
N LYS A 122 -2.45 1.41 -19.77
CA LYS A 122 -3.76 2.03 -19.98
C LYS A 122 -4.79 0.96 -20.35
N LEU A 123 -6.08 1.26 -20.09
CA LEU A 123 -7.16 0.33 -20.42
C LEU A 123 -7.23 0.00 -21.93
N GLU A 124 -6.87 0.95 -22.78
CA GLU A 124 -6.80 0.75 -24.23
C GLU A 124 -5.71 -0.25 -24.61
N GLU A 125 -4.51 -0.12 -24.03
CA GLU A 125 -3.40 -1.05 -24.25
C GLU A 125 -3.77 -2.48 -23.80
N LEU A 126 -4.49 -2.61 -22.66
CA LEU A 126 -5.00 -3.91 -22.21
C LEU A 126 -6.05 -4.51 -23.14
N ARG A 127 -6.93 -3.68 -23.75
CA ARG A 127 -7.90 -4.15 -24.73
C ARG A 127 -7.21 -4.67 -26.00
N ASP A 128 -6.20 -3.94 -26.48
CA ASP A 128 -5.43 -4.36 -27.65
C ASP A 128 -4.69 -5.68 -27.40
N LEU A 129 -4.07 -5.85 -26.21
CA LEU A 129 -3.46 -7.11 -25.83
C LEU A 129 -4.48 -8.25 -25.76
N ALA A 130 -5.66 -8.00 -25.20
CA ALA A 130 -6.74 -9.00 -25.12
C ALA A 130 -7.25 -9.42 -26.50
N GLN A 131 -7.46 -8.46 -27.41
CA GLN A 131 -7.91 -8.73 -28.78
C GLN A 131 -6.88 -9.53 -29.59
N ASN A 132 -5.61 -9.33 -29.31
CA ASN A 132 -4.51 -10.05 -29.95
C ASN A 132 -4.14 -11.37 -29.25
N GLY A 133 -4.88 -11.81 -28.24
CA GLY A 133 -4.59 -13.03 -27.47
C GLY A 133 -3.32 -12.97 -26.63
N ARG A 134 -2.83 -11.76 -26.32
CA ARG A 134 -1.58 -11.50 -25.62
C ARG A 134 -1.79 -10.91 -24.22
N LEU A 135 -2.95 -11.09 -23.62
CA LEU A 135 -3.26 -10.55 -22.29
C LEU A 135 -2.30 -11.08 -21.22
N GLU A 136 -1.79 -12.30 -21.41
CA GLU A 136 -0.83 -12.91 -20.48
C GLU A 136 0.48 -12.12 -20.39
N ASP A 137 0.89 -11.39 -21.43
CA ASP A 137 2.08 -10.55 -21.43
C ASP A 137 1.96 -9.38 -20.44
N ALA A 138 0.74 -9.00 -20.08
CA ALA A 138 0.45 -7.95 -19.10
C ALA A 138 0.32 -8.47 -17.66
N LEU A 139 0.27 -9.78 -17.47
CA LEU A 139 0.11 -10.38 -16.15
C LEU A 139 1.47 -10.54 -15.47
N ILE A 140 1.52 -10.09 -14.22
CA ILE A 140 2.66 -10.38 -13.37
C ILE A 140 2.42 -11.75 -12.72
N PRO A 141 3.27 -12.74 -12.93
CA PRO A 141 3.14 -14.05 -12.30
C PRO A 141 3.06 -13.92 -10.77
N LEU A 142 2.20 -14.76 -10.18
CA LEU A 142 1.89 -14.66 -8.74
C LEU A 142 3.14 -14.85 -7.86
N ASP A 143 4.06 -15.70 -8.25
CA ASP A 143 5.31 -15.95 -7.55
C ASP A 143 6.26 -14.75 -7.57
N GLN A 144 6.22 -13.93 -8.64
CA GLN A 144 7.00 -12.70 -8.73
C GLN A 144 6.52 -11.64 -7.72
N MET A 145 5.27 -11.73 -7.25
CA MET A 145 4.75 -10.88 -6.18
C MET A 145 5.47 -11.10 -4.84
N PHE A 146 6.17 -12.21 -4.71
CA PHE A 146 6.89 -12.66 -3.52
C PHE A 146 8.37 -12.94 -3.83
N SER A 147 8.94 -12.23 -4.80
CA SER A 147 10.33 -12.45 -5.26
C SER A 147 11.38 -12.28 -4.16
N GLU A 148 11.06 -11.53 -3.10
CA GLU A 148 11.92 -11.37 -1.92
C GLU A 148 11.99 -12.61 -1.03
N LEU A 149 11.05 -13.56 -1.16
CA LEU A 149 11.06 -14.79 -0.40
C LEU A 149 11.96 -15.83 -1.06
N GLN A 150 12.64 -16.63 -0.25
CA GLN A 150 13.41 -17.77 -0.74
C GLN A 150 12.50 -18.78 -1.44
N SER A 151 13.02 -19.43 -2.45
CA SER A 151 12.34 -20.52 -3.16
C SER A 151 12.82 -21.87 -2.61
N VAL A 152 11.91 -22.83 -2.53
CA VAL A 152 12.18 -24.21 -2.14
C VAL A 152 11.42 -25.18 -3.04
N VAL A 153 11.98 -26.39 -3.21
CA VAL A 153 11.37 -27.46 -4.00
C VAL A 153 11.28 -28.69 -3.10
N PRO A 154 10.09 -29.27 -2.86
CA PRO A 154 9.96 -30.56 -2.18
C PRO A 154 10.59 -31.67 -3.03
N ALA A 155 11.11 -32.72 -2.36
CA ALA A 155 11.51 -33.91 -3.07
C ALA A 155 10.31 -34.49 -3.85
N GLU A 156 10.56 -35.08 -5.02
CA GLU A 156 9.56 -35.43 -6.04
C GLU A 156 8.32 -36.16 -5.46
N LYS A 157 8.57 -37.13 -4.58
CA LYS A 157 7.51 -37.91 -3.90
C LYS A 157 6.57 -37.09 -3.03
N TYR A 158 6.96 -35.85 -2.64
CA TYR A 158 6.17 -34.98 -1.78
C TYR A 158 5.50 -33.83 -2.55
N ILE A 159 5.79 -33.65 -3.84
CA ILE A 159 5.16 -32.64 -4.70
C ILE A 159 3.63 -32.75 -4.69
N PRO A 160 3.01 -33.95 -4.84
CA PRO A 160 1.54 -34.07 -4.78
C PRO A 160 0.98 -33.63 -3.42
N LYS A 161 1.72 -33.85 -2.34
CA LYS A 161 1.34 -33.39 -1.00
C LYS A 161 1.29 -31.86 -0.91
N ALA A 162 2.29 -31.19 -1.50
CA ALA A 162 2.35 -29.73 -1.56
C ALA A 162 1.20 -29.14 -2.42
N TYR A 163 0.89 -29.73 -3.58
CA TYR A 163 -0.25 -29.30 -4.41
C TYR A 163 -1.60 -29.40 -3.70
N ASN A 164 -1.75 -30.38 -2.80
CA ASN A 164 -2.95 -30.52 -1.97
C ASN A 164 -2.98 -29.58 -0.75
N GLY A 165 -2.01 -28.68 -0.63
CA GLY A 165 -1.93 -27.75 0.49
C GLY A 165 -1.57 -28.36 1.83
N ASN A 166 -1.04 -29.59 1.82
CA ASN A 166 -0.63 -30.27 3.05
C ASN A 166 0.74 -29.77 3.51
N ASP A 167 0.95 -29.82 4.81
CA ASP A 167 2.23 -29.50 5.42
C ASP A 167 3.30 -30.55 5.12
N PHE A 168 4.55 -30.15 5.10
CA PHE A 168 5.67 -31.07 4.93
C PHE A 168 6.88 -30.63 5.75
N PHE A 169 7.75 -31.61 6.08
CA PHE A 169 8.93 -31.35 6.89
C PHE A 169 10.08 -30.80 6.05
N ARG A 170 10.98 -30.05 6.70
CA ARG A 170 12.19 -29.51 6.09
C ARG A 170 13.06 -30.59 5.42
N ASN A 171 13.16 -31.79 6.03
CA ASN A 171 13.92 -32.91 5.47
C ASN A 171 13.27 -33.54 4.22
N GLN A 172 12.08 -33.11 3.85
CA GLN A 172 11.36 -33.52 2.65
C GLN A 172 11.61 -32.55 1.46
N LEU A 173 12.44 -31.54 1.64
CA LEU A 173 12.92 -30.69 0.55
C LEU A 173 14.03 -31.39 -0.24
N SER A 174 14.13 -31.10 -1.54
CA SER A 174 15.22 -31.57 -2.39
C SER A 174 16.55 -30.93 -2.02
N GLU A 175 16.49 -29.65 -1.57
CA GLU A 175 17.65 -28.94 -1.08
C GLU A 175 17.28 -28.25 0.25
N THR A 176 18.17 -28.36 1.24
CA THR A 176 17.97 -27.72 2.55
C THR A 176 18.37 -26.24 2.51
N GLY A 177 17.38 -25.37 2.30
CA GLY A 177 17.57 -23.93 2.47
C GLY A 177 17.85 -23.54 3.93
N LYS A 178 18.53 -22.41 4.13
CA LYS A 178 18.69 -21.80 5.45
C LYS A 178 17.55 -20.80 5.65
N PHE A 179 16.58 -21.12 6.47
CA PHE A 179 15.50 -20.22 6.87
C PHE A 179 15.23 -20.32 8.37
N CYS A 180 14.79 -19.23 8.96
CA CYS A 180 14.47 -19.12 10.37
C CYS A 180 12.99 -19.43 10.63
N SER A 181 12.67 -19.85 11.85
CA SER A 181 11.27 -20.07 12.24
C SER A 181 10.45 -18.79 12.07
N GLY A 182 9.28 -18.89 11.45
CA GLY A 182 8.41 -17.78 11.10
C GLY A 182 8.58 -17.23 9.68
N GLU A 183 9.67 -17.53 9.01
CA GLU A 183 9.90 -17.09 7.62
C GLU A 183 8.94 -17.75 6.64
N LYS A 184 8.60 -16.98 5.59
CA LYS A 184 7.81 -17.46 4.47
C LYS A 184 8.74 -17.86 3.33
N VAL A 185 8.36 -18.90 2.60
CA VAL A 185 9.07 -19.39 1.42
C VAL A 185 8.10 -19.61 0.27
N ARG A 186 8.61 -19.51 -0.96
CA ARG A 186 7.90 -19.88 -2.18
C ARG A 186 8.18 -21.34 -2.49
N VAL A 187 7.14 -22.11 -2.70
CA VAL A 187 7.25 -23.53 -3.03
C VAL A 187 6.99 -23.73 -4.51
N TYR A 188 7.89 -24.46 -5.16
CA TYR A 188 7.81 -24.82 -6.59
C TYR A 188 7.85 -26.34 -6.75
N ASP A 189 7.35 -26.83 -7.87
CA ASP A 189 7.62 -28.21 -8.28
C ASP A 189 8.99 -28.33 -8.98
N ALA A 190 9.38 -29.57 -9.31
CA ALA A 190 10.64 -29.85 -10.01
C ALA A 190 10.70 -29.24 -11.43
N LYS A 191 9.58 -28.84 -12.02
CA LYS A 191 9.49 -28.21 -13.34
C LYS A 191 9.48 -26.66 -13.24
N GLY A 192 9.55 -26.12 -12.03
CA GLY A 192 9.53 -24.67 -11.79
C GLY A 192 8.13 -24.05 -11.72
N HIS A 193 7.06 -24.86 -11.63
CA HIS A 193 5.72 -24.31 -11.43
C HIS A 193 5.51 -23.90 -9.97
N PHE A 194 5.00 -22.71 -9.77
CA PHE A 194 4.72 -22.18 -8.45
C PHE A 194 3.51 -22.90 -7.83
N ILE A 195 3.70 -23.45 -6.63
CA ILE A 195 2.67 -24.16 -5.87
C ILE A 195 2.00 -23.22 -4.87
N GLY A 196 2.79 -22.46 -4.11
CA GLY A 196 2.24 -21.58 -3.09
C GLY A 196 3.28 -21.00 -2.14
N ILE A 197 2.77 -20.26 -1.15
CA ILE A 197 3.56 -19.69 -0.05
C ILE A 197 3.37 -20.54 1.18
N TYR A 198 4.48 -20.99 1.75
CA TYR A 198 4.50 -21.73 2.99
C TYR A 198 5.24 -20.95 4.07
N ARG A 199 4.91 -21.19 5.32
CA ARG A 199 5.61 -20.66 6.48
C ARG A 199 6.41 -21.75 7.15
N TYR A 200 7.68 -21.53 7.36
CA TYR A 200 8.53 -22.44 8.10
C TYR A 200 8.36 -22.20 9.62
N MET A 201 8.04 -23.23 10.36
CA MET A 201 7.96 -23.22 11.83
C MET A 201 8.39 -24.58 12.36
N ASP A 202 9.36 -24.60 13.26
CA ASP A 202 9.74 -25.79 14.03
C ASP A 202 9.91 -27.08 13.19
N CYS A 203 10.71 -26.96 12.12
CA CYS A 203 10.99 -28.04 11.16
C CYS A 203 9.85 -28.41 10.20
N LEU A 204 8.68 -27.75 10.28
CA LEU A 204 7.52 -27.94 9.42
C LEU A 204 7.31 -26.72 8.50
N LEU A 205 6.86 -26.97 7.28
CA LEU A 205 6.36 -25.96 6.37
C LEU A 205 4.84 -26.06 6.27
N TYR A 206 4.17 -25.02 6.71
CA TYR A 206 2.70 -24.89 6.71
C TYR A 206 2.26 -24.01 5.55
N THR A 207 1.14 -24.36 4.91
CA THR A 207 0.51 -23.45 3.95
C THR A 207 0.19 -22.13 4.63
N SER A 208 0.55 -21.01 3.98
CA SER A 208 0.13 -19.70 4.46
C SER A 208 -1.36 -19.54 4.13
N PRO A 209 -2.24 -19.42 5.13
CA PRO A 209 -3.68 -19.34 4.87
C PRO A 209 -3.99 -18.16 3.96
N SER A 210 -4.86 -18.39 2.98
CA SER A 210 -5.39 -17.35 2.12
C SER A 210 -6.16 -16.33 2.96
N PRO A 211 -6.17 -15.04 2.60
CA PRO A 211 -7.05 -14.05 3.24
C PRO A 211 -8.54 -14.43 3.19
N ARG A 212 -8.93 -15.36 2.32
CA ARG A 212 -10.31 -15.89 2.22
C ARG A 212 -10.63 -16.87 3.34
N ASP A 213 -9.63 -17.59 3.84
CA ASP A 213 -9.84 -18.64 4.87
C ASP A 213 -10.13 -18.04 6.26
N LYS A 214 -9.77 -16.77 6.49
CA LYS A 214 -10.08 -16.05 7.74
C LYS A 214 -11.53 -15.57 7.87
N ARG A 215 -12.39 -15.83 6.90
CA ARG A 215 -13.81 -15.42 6.93
C ARG A 215 -14.76 -16.51 7.44
N GLN A 216 -14.24 -17.68 7.82
CA GLN A 216 -15.03 -18.82 8.27
C GLN A 216 -14.84 -19.17 9.76
N SER A 217 -14.23 -18.25 10.54
CA SER A 217 -14.12 -18.40 12.01
C SER A 217 -14.70 -17.18 12.72
#